data_706a55aa61320e9f488f5a4212948561
#
_entry.id   706a55aa61320e9f488f5a4212948561
#
_cell.length_a   1.000
_cell.length_b   1.000
_cell.length_c   1.000
_cell.angle_alpha   90.00
_cell.angle_beta   90.00
_cell.angle_gamma   90.00
#
_symmetry.space_group_name_H-M   'P 1'
#
loop_
_entity.id
_entity.type
_entity.pdbx_description
1 polymer ?
#
loop_
_entity_poly.entity_id
_entity_poly.type
_entity_poly.pdbx_seq_one_letter_code
_entity_poly.pdbx_strand_id
1 'polypeptide(L)'
;MKSQADAGTPSAVIDRISLVLDAFDGPGRLSLAQVVRRTGLPRSSAHRMLERLVQLRWLRRHGRDYELGMRLVELGSLAVHQDRLHSAAQPFLHELHRATGLVVHLAVLDGADVVYLEKIAGGLGAAIPTRVGGRQPAHCTAVGKALLAFSDPDKLDDFDIDLLPRKTRYSISTRRQLTEELAAIRARGVAYERAESVAGFGCVAAPIGDPGDPIAAVSVCGPLDRMAFDHRLAGPVRTTALSIWRNYDDGGAVRVRPILQQPRPLHSTPVRTLQYA
;
A
#
# COMPACT_ATOMS: atom_id res chain seq x y z
N MET A 1 -0.48 33.98 11.56
CA MET A 1 0.62 33.31 12.27
C MET A 1 -0.01 32.25 13.16
N LYS A 2 -0.14 31.02 12.70
CA LYS A 2 -0.53 29.88 13.53
C LYS A 2 0.71 28.99 13.68
N SER A 3 1.04 28.70 14.91
CA SER A 3 2.13 27.95 15.45
C SER A 3 2.34 26.63 14.69
N GLN A 4 3.55 26.41 14.19
CA GLN A 4 4.05 25.07 13.87
C GLN A 4 3.99 24.25 15.16
N ALA A 5 3.11 23.25 15.18
CA ALA A 5 3.07 22.27 16.23
C ALA A 5 4.41 21.51 16.24
N ASP A 6 5.12 21.67 17.33
CA ASP A 6 6.35 20.97 17.71
C ASP A 6 6.05 19.47 17.68
N ALA A 7 6.51 18.77 16.65
CA ALA A 7 6.45 17.32 16.60
C ALA A 7 7.45 16.78 17.61
N GLY A 8 7.05 16.74 18.87
CA GLY A 8 7.87 16.31 19.99
C GLY A 8 8.45 14.91 19.74
N THR A 9 9.70 14.71 20.10
CA THR A 9 10.37 13.38 20.07
C THR A 9 9.46 12.36 20.77
N PRO A 10 9.17 11.18 20.14
CA PRO A 10 8.27 10.19 20.69
C PRO A 10 8.63 9.84 22.15
N SER A 11 7.68 9.94 23.06
CA SER A 11 7.92 9.74 24.50
C SER A 11 7.92 8.27 24.89
N ALA A 12 7.06 7.45 24.23
CA ALA A 12 6.98 6.02 24.49
C ALA A 12 8.11 5.23 23.83
N VAL A 13 8.57 4.18 24.51
CA VAL A 13 9.62 3.29 23.97
C VAL A 13 9.16 2.61 22.67
N ILE A 14 7.88 2.25 22.60
CA ILE A 14 7.28 1.61 21.42
C ILE A 14 7.32 2.54 20.20
N ASP A 15 6.98 3.81 20.36
CA ASP A 15 7.01 4.80 19.27
C ASP A 15 8.43 4.98 18.72
N ARG A 16 9.42 4.98 19.60
CA ARG A 16 10.84 5.08 19.21
C ARG A 16 11.31 3.84 18.47
N ILE A 17 10.84 2.65 18.86
CA ILE A 17 11.14 1.39 18.16
C ILE A 17 10.49 1.41 16.77
N SER A 18 9.23 1.81 16.66
CA SER A 18 8.55 1.96 15.36
C SER A 18 9.33 2.91 14.45
N LEU A 19 9.70 4.09 14.95
CA LEU A 19 10.49 5.07 14.22
C LEU A 19 11.84 4.52 13.72
N VAL A 20 12.51 3.68 14.55
CA VAL A 20 13.75 3.02 14.14
C VAL A 20 13.51 1.99 13.03
N LEU A 21 12.43 1.20 13.10
CA LEU A 21 12.08 0.22 12.06
C LEU A 21 11.65 0.92 10.76
N ASP A 22 10.85 1.98 10.85
CA ASP A 22 10.41 2.79 9.71
C ASP A 22 11.60 3.45 8.98
N ALA A 23 12.70 3.72 9.70
CA ALA A 23 13.92 4.22 9.07
C ALA A 23 14.50 3.28 8.01
N PHE A 24 14.18 1.97 8.06
CA PHE A 24 14.61 0.97 7.07
C PHE A 24 13.66 0.87 5.87
N ASP A 25 12.64 1.72 5.78
CA ASP A 25 11.84 1.79 4.56
C ASP A 25 12.69 2.37 3.42
N GLY A 26 13.03 1.49 2.49
CA GLY A 26 13.92 1.79 1.36
C GLY A 26 14.97 0.71 1.15
N PRO A 27 15.74 0.78 0.06
CA PRO A 27 16.75 -0.22 -0.25
C PRO A 27 17.98 -0.09 0.65
N GLY A 28 18.47 -1.24 1.10
CA GLY A 28 19.83 -1.37 1.63
C GLY A 28 19.95 -1.39 3.13
N ARG A 29 21.19 -1.25 3.56
CA ARG A 29 21.62 -1.27 4.95
C ARG A 29 21.79 0.14 5.46
N LEU A 30 21.63 0.34 6.76
CA LEU A 30 21.82 1.63 7.41
C LEU A 30 22.89 1.52 8.50
N SER A 31 23.81 2.46 8.51
CA SER A 31 24.72 2.68 9.64
C SER A 31 23.97 3.36 10.79
N LEU A 32 24.51 3.27 12.01
CA LEU A 32 23.99 4.01 13.17
C LEU A 32 23.83 5.51 12.87
N ALA A 33 24.79 6.13 12.16
CA ALA A 33 24.70 7.55 11.83
C ALA A 33 23.53 7.87 10.91
N GLN A 34 23.22 6.99 9.94
CA GLN A 34 22.07 7.15 9.05
C GLN A 34 20.75 6.98 9.80
N VAL A 35 20.66 5.99 10.71
CA VAL A 35 19.47 5.82 11.57
C VAL A 35 19.24 7.06 12.42
N VAL A 36 20.28 7.57 13.10
CA VAL A 36 20.20 8.81 13.90
C VAL A 36 19.69 9.98 13.05
N ARG A 37 20.24 10.16 11.84
CA ARG A 37 19.82 11.25 10.95
C ARG A 37 18.36 11.11 10.48
N ARG A 38 17.88 9.89 10.21
CA ARG A 38 16.50 9.63 9.74
C ARG A 38 15.47 9.76 10.87
N THR A 39 15.84 9.34 12.08
CA THR A 39 14.92 9.27 13.22
C THR A 39 14.97 10.51 14.14
N GLY A 40 16.05 11.30 14.09
CA GLY A 40 16.29 12.39 15.05
C GLY A 40 16.59 11.94 16.49
N LEU A 41 16.68 10.63 16.75
CA LEU A 41 16.92 10.10 18.09
C LEU A 41 18.35 10.39 18.57
N PRO A 42 18.57 10.60 19.87
CA PRO A 42 19.91 10.68 20.44
C PRO A 42 20.72 9.42 20.11
N ARG A 43 21.99 9.60 19.74
CA ARG A 43 22.89 8.52 19.28
C ARG A 43 22.97 7.34 20.26
N SER A 44 23.03 7.61 21.56
CA SER A 44 23.06 6.57 22.59
C SER A 44 21.77 5.76 22.66
N SER A 45 20.62 6.43 22.50
CA SER A 45 19.29 5.79 22.45
C SER A 45 19.15 4.92 21.21
N ALA A 46 19.45 5.46 20.04
CA ALA A 46 19.42 4.72 18.78
C ALA A 46 20.32 3.47 18.83
N HIS A 47 21.55 3.60 19.33
CA HIS A 47 22.47 2.48 19.47
C HIS A 47 21.91 1.36 20.36
N ARG A 48 21.42 1.70 21.56
CA ARG A 48 20.81 0.69 22.47
C ARG A 48 19.60 -0.01 21.84
N MET A 49 18.74 0.73 21.12
CA MET A 49 17.59 0.15 20.44
C MET A 49 18.02 -0.78 19.31
N LEU A 50 18.96 -0.37 18.47
CA LEU A 50 19.50 -1.22 17.39
C LEU A 50 20.10 -2.52 17.94
N GLU A 51 20.93 -2.45 18.99
CA GLU A 51 21.51 -3.65 19.61
C GLU A 51 20.40 -4.57 20.18
N ARG A 52 19.38 -3.99 20.82
CA ARG A 52 18.26 -4.78 21.35
C ARG A 52 17.44 -5.43 20.22
N LEU A 53 17.18 -4.70 19.13
CA LEU A 53 16.47 -5.24 17.96
C LEU A 53 17.27 -6.34 17.28
N VAL A 54 18.60 -6.27 17.26
CA VAL A 54 19.47 -7.35 16.77
C VAL A 54 19.35 -8.60 17.66
N GLN A 55 19.40 -8.43 18.98
CA GLN A 55 19.21 -9.54 19.93
C GLN A 55 17.85 -10.24 19.76
N LEU A 56 16.80 -9.47 19.46
CA LEU A 56 15.45 -9.97 19.20
C LEU A 56 15.24 -10.47 17.76
N ARG A 57 16.29 -10.47 16.91
CA ARG A 57 16.26 -10.88 15.49
C ARG A 57 15.35 -10.03 14.59
N TRP A 58 14.92 -8.86 15.07
CA TRP A 58 14.15 -7.88 14.26
C TRP A 58 15.06 -7.13 13.30
N LEU A 59 16.31 -6.93 13.69
CA LEU A 59 17.40 -6.47 12.83
C LEU A 59 18.50 -7.52 12.76
N ARG A 60 19.33 -7.39 11.74
CA ARG A 60 20.57 -8.13 11.55
C ARG A 60 21.71 -7.15 11.38
N ARG A 61 22.88 -7.46 11.96
CA ARG A 61 24.08 -6.62 11.86
C ARG A 61 25.04 -7.18 10.82
N HIS A 62 25.53 -6.30 9.96
CA HIS A 62 26.61 -6.58 9.01
C HIS A 62 27.75 -5.59 9.23
N GLY A 63 28.80 -5.99 9.94
CA GLY A 63 29.90 -5.10 10.30
C GLY A 63 29.41 -3.90 11.11
N ARG A 64 29.40 -2.72 10.49
CA ARG A 64 28.93 -1.46 11.10
C ARG A 64 27.50 -1.07 10.73
N ASP A 65 26.88 -1.84 9.84
CA ASP A 65 25.55 -1.55 9.30
C ASP A 65 24.50 -2.52 9.83
N TYR A 66 23.25 -2.11 9.77
CA TYR A 66 22.07 -2.86 10.19
C TYR A 66 21.13 -3.04 8.99
N GLU A 67 20.39 -4.13 8.98
CA GLU A 67 19.32 -4.42 8.01
C GLU A 67 18.17 -5.14 8.69
N LEU A 68 16.99 -5.21 8.04
CA LEU A 68 15.83 -5.92 8.56
C LEU A 68 16.14 -7.41 8.79
N GLY A 69 15.73 -7.92 9.94
CA GLY A 69 16.01 -9.28 10.39
C GLY A 69 14.90 -10.28 10.02
N MET A 70 15.23 -11.57 10.12
CA MET A 70 14.35 -12.67 9.74
C MET A 70 13.04 -12.70 10.55
N ARG A 71 13.05 -12.22 11.80
CA ARG A 71 11.84 -12.20 12.64
C ARG A 71 10.70 -11.40 12.02
N LEU A 72 10.99 -10.33 11.27
CA LEU A 72 9.97 -9.55 10.56
C LEU A 72 9.35 -10.34 9.40
N VAL A 73 10.15 -11.15 8.70
CA VAL A 73 9.65 -12.06 7.65
C VAL A 73 8.74 -13.13 8.25
N GLU A 74 9.14 -13.73 9.37
CA GLU A 74 8.34 -14.73 10.09
C GLU A 74 6.97 -14.16 10.48
N LEU A 75 6.94 -12.99 11.11
CA LEU A 75 5.70 -12.35 11.55
C LEU A 75 4.84 -11.86 10.38
N GLY A 76 5.45 -11.25 9.37
CA GLY A 76 4.73 -10.77 8.18
C GLY A 76 4.11 -11.94 7.40
N SER A 77 4.85 -13.04 7.22
CA SER A 77 4.35 -14.26 6.57
C SER A 77 3.19 -14.87 7.35
N LEU A 78 3.30 -14.93 8.69
CA LEU A 78 2.22 -15.43 9.54
C LEU A 78 0.96 -14.55 9.42
N ALA A 79 1.12 -13.23 9.45
CA ALA A 79 0.00 -12.30 9.29
C ALA A 79 -0.73 -12.49 7.96
N VAL A 80 0.01 -12.62 6.86
CA VAL A 80 -0.55 -12.88 5.53
C VAL A 80 -1.24 -14.25 5.47
N HIS A 81 -0.62 -15.29 6.05
CA HIS A 81 -1.21 -16.64 6.07
C HIS A 81 -2.51 -16.72 6.87
N GLN A 82 -2.66 -15.92 7.91
CA GLN A 82 -3.87 -15.84 8.73
C GLN A 82 -4.95 -14.93 8.12
N ASP A 83 -4.61 -14.15 7.11
CA ASP A 83 -5.56 -13.25 6.46
C ASP A 83 -6.50 -14.03 5.54
N ARG A 84 -7.80 -14.02 5.89
CA ARG A 84 -8.85 -14.72 5.14
C ARG A 84 -9.03 -14.17 3.73
N LEU A 85 -8.91 -12.84 3.57
CA LEU A 85 -9.06 -12.22 2.26
C LEU A 85 -7.94 -12.66 1.32
N HIS A 86 -6.69 -12.66 1.80
CA HIS A 86 -5.55 -13.13 1.03
C HIS A 86 -5.75 -14.58 0.57
N SER A 87 -6.15 -15.47 1.49
CA SER A 87 -6.41 -16.89 1.19
C SER A 87 -7.56 -17.07 0.19
N ALA A 88 -8.65 -16.32 0.34
CA ALA A 88 -9.80 -16.37 -0.56
C ALA A 88 -9.48 -15.84 -1.96
N ALA A 89 -8.57 -14.88 -2.07
CA ALA A 89 -8.21 -14.22 -3.32
C ALA A 89 -7.23 -15.03 -4.18
N GLN A 90 -6.31 -15.76 -3.58
CA GLN A 90 -5.18 -16.43 -4.23
C GLN A 90 -5.52 -17.16 -5.55
N PRO A 91 -6.50 -18.08 -5.62
CA PRO A 91 -6.77 -18.81 -6.86
C PRO A 91 -7.20 -17.89 -8.00
N PHE A 92 -8.01 -16.89 -7.71
CA PHE A 92 -8.55 -15.94 -8.70
C PHE A 92 -7.48 -14.95 -9.20
N LEU A 93 -6.55 -14.54 -8.33
CA LEU A 93 -5.44 -13.68 -8.72
C LEU A 93 -4.50 -14.40 -9.70
N HIS A 94 -4.21 -15.67 -9.46
CA HIS A 94 -3.39 -16.49 -10.36
C HIS A 94 -4.10 -16.74 -11.71
N GLU A 95 -5.41 -16.95 -11.70
CA GLU A 95 -6.21 -17.11 -12.92
C GLU A 95 -6.20 -15.83 -13.75
N LEU A 96 -6.42 -14.67 -13.11
CA LEU A 96 -6.38 -13.37 -13.75
C LEU A 96 -5.00 -13.09 -14.37
N HIS A 97 -3.91 -13.43 -13.65
CA HIS A 97 -2.55 -13.32 -14.19
C HIS A 97 -2.34 -14.21 -15.43
N ARG A 98 -2.76 -15.47 -15.37
CA ARG A 98 -2.65 -16.38 -16.51
C ARG A 98 -3.46 -15.93 -17.72
N ALA A 99 -4.65 -15.38 -17.50
CA ALA A 99 -5.54 -14.91 -18.57
C ALA A 99 -5.04 -13.63 -19.25
N THR A 100 -4.37 -12.73 -18.50
CA THR A 100 -3.98 -11.42 -19.00
C THR A 100 -2.49 -11.31 -19.35
N GLY A 101 -1.63 -12.12 -18.71
CA GLY A 101 -0.17 -11.99 -18.78
C GLY A 101 0.36 -10.71 -18.12
N LEU A 102 -0.51 -9.95 -17.43
CA LEU A 102 -0.19 -8.70 -16.75
C LEU A 102 0.13 -8.93 -15.28
N VAL A 103 0.76 -7.96 -14.63
CA VAL A 103 0.99 -8.02 -13.18
C VAL A 103 -0.33 -7.80 -12.46
N VAL A 104 -0.66 -8.70 -11.52
CA VAL A 104 -1.88 -8.63 -10.72
C VAL A 104 -1.51 -8.18 -9.31
N HIS A 105 -2.30 -7.25 -8.75
CA HIS A 105 -2.17 -6.83 -7.37
C HIS A 105 -3.48 -7.01 -6.61
N LEU A 106 -3.36 -7.37 -5.33
CA LEU A 106 -4.39 -7.23 -4.32
C LEU A 106 -3.92 -6.15 -3.34
N ALA A 107 -4.78 -5.18 -3.04
CA ALA A 107 -4.42 -4.08 -2.13
C ALA A 107 -5.59 -3.68 -1.24
N VAL A 108 -5.28 -3.13 -0.07
CA VAL A 108 -6.23 -2.55 0.88
C VAL A 108 -5.92 -1.07 1.08
N LEU A 109 -6.91 -0.30 1.53
CA LEU A 109 -6.75 1.10 1.89
C LEU A 109 -6.29 1.19 3.37
N ASP A 110 -5.24 1.97 3.63
CA ASP A 110 -4.76 2.27 4.98
C ASP A 110 -4.37 3.75 5.07
N GLY A 111 -5.28 4.55 5.62
CA GLY A 111 -5.21 6.01 5.58
C GLY A 111 -5.25 6.53 4.14
N ALA A 112 -4.34 7.41 3.79
CA ALA A 112 -4.22 8.01 2.46
C ALA A 112 -3.47 7.12 1.43
N ASP A 113 -2.98 5.96 1.85
CA ASP A 113 -2.22 5.04 1.02
C ASP A 113 -2.96 3.73 0.79
N VAL A 114 -2.54 3.01 -0.23
CA VAL A 114 -2.82 1.58 -0.38
C VAL A 114 -1.63 0.75 0.07
N VAL A 115 -1.90 -0.41 0.65
CA VAL A 115 -0.91 -1.43 0.99
C VAL A 115 -1.15 -2.65 0.12
N TYR A 116 -0.11 -3.11 -0.58
CA TYR A 116 -0.21 -4.30 -1.42
C TYR A 116 -0.10 -5.56 -0.57
N LEU A 117 -1.15 -6.39 -0.58
CA LEU A 117 -1.19 -7.69 0.10
C LEU A 117 -0.59 -8.79 -0.77
N GLU A 118 -0.76 -8.67 -2.11
CA GLU A 118 -0.25 -9.65 -3.05
C GLU A 118 0.20 -8.97 -4.35
N LYS A 119 1.24 -9.55 -4.96
CA LYS A 119 1.74 -9.20 -6.29
C LYS A 119 2.08 -10.47 -7.05
N ILE A 120 1.27 -10.81 -8.04
CA ILE A 120 1.55 -11.93 -8.95
C ILE A 120 2.12 -11.36 -10.24
N ALA A 121 3.34 -11.74 -10.55
CA ALA A 121 4.08 -11.17 -11.67
C ALA A 121 4.94 -12.23 -12.36
N GLY A 122 4.85 -12.27 -13.69
CA GLY A 122 5.81 -12.97 -14.55
C GLY A 122 7.02 -12.09 -14.87
N GLY A 123 7.50 -12.14 -16.11
CA GLY A 123 8.66 -11.36 -16.59
C GLY A 123 8.54 -9.84 -16.46
N LEU A 124 7.33 -9.30 -16.33
CA LEU A 124 7.08 -7.87 -16.11
C LEU A 124 7.30 -7.42 -14.64
N GLY A 125 7.47 -8.37 -13.71
CA GLY A 125 7.49 -8.07 -12.28
C GLY A 125 8.60 -7.12 -11.84
N ALA A 126 9.78 -7.24 -12.46
CA ALA A 126 10.92 -6.38 -12.15
C ALA A 126 10.75 -4.93 -12.66
N ALA A 127 9.94 -4.71 -13.69
CA ALA A 127 9.74 -3.39 -14.28
C ALA A 127 8.76 -2.51 -13.47
N ILE A 128 7.90 -3.13 -12.65
CA ILE A 128 6.91 -2.40 -11.83
C ILE A 128 7.42 -2.32 -10.40
N PRO A 129 7.74 -1.12 -9.90
CA PRO A 129 8.40 -0.92 -8.59
C PRO A 129 7.41 -1.05 -7.42
N THR A 130 6.59 -2.09 -7.41
CA THR A 130 5.69 -2.45 -6.32
C THR A 130 6.18 -3.72 -5.62
N ARG A 131 5.87 -3.88 -4.35
CA ARG A 131 6.17 -5.08 -3.55
C ARG A 131 5.05 -5.36 -2.55
N VAL A 132 4.92 -6.60 -2.12
CA VAL A 132 4.05 -6.97 -1.00
C VAL A 132 4.49 -6.19 0.24
N GLY A 133 3.53 -5.65 0.99
CA GLY A 133 3.76 -4.72 2.10
C GLY A 133 4.20 -3.32 1.68
N GLY A 134 4.38 -3.05 0.38
CA GLY A 134 4.70 -1.71 -0.13
C GLY A 134 3.48 -0.79 -0.11
N ARG A 135 3.74 0.51 0.04
CA ARG A 135 2.71 1.56 0.09
C ARG A 135 2.79 2.46 -1.13
N GLN A 136 1.63 2.94 -1.59
CA GLN A 136 1.51 3.95 -2.64
C GLN A 136 0.32 4.87 -2.33
N PRO A 137 0.39 6.16 -2.69
CA PRO A 137 -0.74 7.07 -2.48
C PRO A 137 -1.99 6.58 -3.21
N ALA A 138 -3.13 6.52 -2.50
CA ALA A 138 -4.37 5.99 -3.05
C ALA A 138 -4.90 6.82 -4.23
N HIS A 139 -4.75 8.15 -4.19
CA HIS A 139 -5.29 9.07 -5.20
C HIS A 139 -4.69 8.89 -6.62
N CYS A 140 -3.49 8.32 -6.74
CA CYS A 140 -2.79 8.13 -8.01
C CYS A 140 -2.59 6.67 -8.41
N THR A 141 -3.23 5.72 -7.72
CA THR A 141 -3.21 4.29 -8.07
C THR A 141 -4.60 3.81 -8.48
N ALA A 142 -4.69 2.85 -9.40
CA ALA A 142 -5.99 2.32 -9.81
C ALA A 142 -6.72 1.64 -8.64
N VAL A 143 -6.02 0.82 -7.83
CA VAL A 143 -6.59 0.16 -6.64
C VAL A 143 -7.05 1.17 -5.61
N GLY A 144 -6.28 2.23 -5.36
CA GLY A 144 -6.65 3.29 -4.42
C GLY A 144 -7.86 4.08 -4.90
N LYS A 145 -7.89 4.50 -6.16
CA LYS A 145 -9.05 5.19 -6.72
C LYS A 145 -10.30 4.32 -6.73
N ALA A 146 -10.16 3.00 -6.99
CA ALA A 146 -11.28 2.07 -6.89
C ALA A 146 -11.81 1.99 -5.45
N LEU A 147 -10.94 1.88 -4.45
CA LEU A 147 -11.34 1.86 -3.04
C LEU A 147 -12.02 3.16 -2.63
N LEU A 148 -11.40 4.31 -2.91
CA LEU A 148 -11.94 5.63 -2.58
C LEU A 148 -13.29 5.91 -3.24
N ALA A 149 -13.49 5.46 -4.48
CA ALA A 149 -14.74 5.67 -5.22
C ALA A 149 -15.95 4.99 -4.57
N PHE A 150 -15.73 3.84 -3.91
CA PHE A 150 -16.79 3.04 -3.32
C PHE A 150 -16.77 3.01 -1.78
N SER A 151 -15.84 3.73 -1.15
CA SER A 151 -15.83 3.94 0.31
C SER A 151 -16.78 5.05 0.71
N ASP A 152 -17.07 5.12 2.02
CA ASP A 152 -17.78 6.22 2.63
C ASP A 152 -17.10 7.57 2.28
N PRO A 153 -17.84 8.59 1.83
CA PRO A 153 -17.31 9.92 1.55
C PRO A 153 -16.52 10.53 2.72
N ASP A 154 -16.89 10.24 3.97
CA ASP A 154 -16.18 10.75 5.15
C ASP A 154 -14.72 10.26 5.24
N LYS A 155 -14.41 9.11 4.61
CA LYS A 155 -13.02 8.63 4.49
C LYS A 155 -12.14 9.52 3.59
N LEU A 156 -12.75 10.38 2.77
CA LEU A 156 -12.01 11.37 1.97
C LEU A 156 -11.53 12.56 2.81
N ASP A 157 -12.14 12.80 3.96
CA ASP A 157 -11.75 13.88 4.86
C ASP A 157 -10.45 13.55 5.63
N ASP A 158 -10.10 12.26 5.73
CA ASP A 158 -8.80 11.81 6.24
C ASP A 158 -7.62 12.16 5.32
N PHE A 159 -7.92 12.59 4.09
CA PHE A 159 -6.92 13.05 3.14
C PHE A 159 -6.70 14.56 3.32
N ASP A 160 -5.46 14.97 3.53
CA ASP A 160 -5.06 16.36 3.27
C ASP A 160 -5.09 16.59 1.75
N ILE A 161 -6.33 16.79 1.25
CA ILE A 161 -6.64 16.86 -0.18
C ILE A 161 -6.08 18.15 -0.81
N ASP A 162 -5.67 19.12 -0.01
CA ASP A 162 -5.03 20.33 -0.52
C ASP A 162 -3.58 20.05 -0.96
N LEU A 163 -3.02 18.88 -0.60
CA LEU A 163 -1.66 18.47 -0.92
C LEU A 163 -1.60 17.01 -1.41
N LEU A 164 -2.17 16.73 -2.59
CA LEU A 164 -1.99 15.43 -3.25
C LEU A 164 -0.59 15.35 -3.90
N PRO A 165 0.34 14.54 -3.37
CA PRO A 165 1.70 14.47 -3.88
C PRO A 165 1.74 13.89 -5.29
N ARG A 166 2.39 14.58 -6.22
CA ARG A 166 2.59 14.08 -7.58
C ARG A 166 3.71 13.05 -7.61
N LYS A 167 3.42 11.88 -8.16
CA LYS A 167 4.41 10.85 -8.51
C LYS A 167 4.93 11.04 -9.92
N THR A 168 4.05 11.50 -10.82
CA THR A 168 4.37 11.81 -12.21
C THR A 168 3.67 13.12 -12.60
N ARG A 169 3.95 13.58 -13.82
CA ARG A 169 3.21 14.73 -14.39
C ARG A 169 1.72 14.46 -14.63
N TYR A 170 1.32 13.19 -14.65
CA TYR A 170 -0.07 12.76 -14.90
C TYR A 170 -0.86 12.50 -13.61
N SER A 171 -0.21 12.51 -12.45
CA SER A 171 -0.89 12.28 -11.17
C SER A 171 -2.00 13.30 -10.94
N ILE A 172 -3.13 12.83 -10.46
CA ILE A 172 -4.18 13.68 -9.88
C ILE A 172 -3.54 14.49 -8.75
N SER A 173 -3.77 15.79 -8.71
CA SER A 173 -3.10 16.69 -7.77
C SER A 173 -4.01 17.71 -7.10
N THR A 174 -5.32 17.64 -7.37
CA THR A 174 -6.31 18.53 -6.76
C THR A 174 -7.55 17.76 -6.31
N ARG A 175 -8.23 18.25 -5.26
CA ARG A 175 -9.50 17.71 -4.78
C ARG A 175 -10.52 17.59 -5.91
N ARG A 176 -10.67 18.62 -6.71
CA ARG A 176 -11.64 18.63 -7.83
C ARG A 176 -11.39 17.50 -8.81
N GLN A 177 -10.14 17.34 -9.27
CA GLN A 177 -9.77 16.25 -10.18
C GLN A 177 -10.08 14.88 -9.58
N LEU A 178 -9.75 14.68 -8.29
CA LEU A 178 -10.04 13.43 -7.60
C LEU A 178 -11.53 13.17 -7.52
N THR A 179 -12.32 14.15 -7.10
CA THR A 179 -13.78 14.02 -6.98
C THR A 179 -14.44 13.67 -8.33
N GLU A 180 -14.03 14.34 -9.41
CA GLU A 180 -14.52 14.08 -10.77
C GLU A 180 -14.16 12.64 -11.22
N GLU A 181 -12.92 12.20 -10.98
CA GLU A 181 -12.48 10.84 -11.31
C GLU A 181 -13.21 9.78 -10.48
N LEU A 182 -13.40 9.99 -9.17
CA LEU A 182 -14.15 9.06 -8.32
C LEU A 182 -15.62 8.95 -8.76
N ALA A 183 -16.26 10.02 -9.17
CA ALA A 183 -17.60 9.99 -9.73
C ALA A 183 -17.66 9.18 -11.04
N ALA A 184 -16.68 9.37 -11.93
CA ALA A 184 -16.57 8.59 -13.15
C ALA A 184 -16.30 7.09 -12.87
N ILE A 185 -15.51 6.76 -11.86
CA ILE A 185 -15.26 5.37 -11.43
C ILE A 185 -16.54 4.73 -10.91
N ARG A 186 -17.32 5.43 -10.08
CA ARG A 186 -18.63 4.92 -9.60
C ARG A 186 -19.57 4.60 -10.75
N ALA A 187 -19.62 5.45 -11.77
CA ALA A 187 -20.48 5.25 -12.92
C ALA A 187 -20.08 4.03 -13.78
N ARG A 188 -18.76 3.79 -13.98
CA ARG A 188 -18.28 2.69 -14.83
C ARG A 188 -17.94 1.39 -14.08
N GLY A 189 -17.85 1.44 -12.72
CA GLY A 189 -17.56 0.29 -11.87
C GLY A 189 -16.11 -0.18 -11.85
N VAL A 190 -15.19 0.54 -12.47
CA VAL A 190 -13.75 0.25 -12.52
C VAL A 190 -12.93 1.51 -12.52
N ALA A 191 -11.72 1.45 -11.97
CA ALA A 191 -10.75 2.53 -12.00
C ALA A 191 -9.69 2.26 -13.08
N TYR A 192 -9.36 3.31 -13.82
CA TYR A 192 -8.24 3.33 -14.76
C TYR A 192 -7.15 4.25 -14.22
N GLU A 193 -5.91 3.83 -14.35
CA GLU A 193 -4.72 4.63 -14.04
C GLU A 193 -3.81 4.62 -15.25
N ARG A 194 -3.38 5.80 -15.69
CA ARG A 194 -2.54 5.97 -16.89
C ARG A 194 -1.31 6.78 -16.55
N ALA A 195 -0.23 6.08 -16.17
CA ALA A 195 1.05 6.68 -15.81
C ALA A 195 0.99 7.68 -14.64
N GLU A 196 -0.01 7.58 -13.77
CA GLU A 196 -0.18 8.48 -12.64
C GLU A 196 0.77 8.14 -11.48
N SER A 197 0.96 6.84 -11.19
CA SER A 197 1.84 6.35 -10.12
C SER A 197 3.25 6.05 -10.61
N VAL A 198 3.36 5.48 -11.83
CA VAL A 198 4.62 5.10 -12.46
C VAL A 198 4.57 5.46 -13.95
N ALA A 199 5.52 6.27 -14.40
CA ALA A 199 5.58 6.68 -15.80
C ALA A 199 5.70 5.47 -16.74
N GLY A 200 4.93 5.47 -17.84
CA GLY A 200 4.94 4.40 -18.84
C GLY A 200 4.11 3.16 -18.51
N PHE A 201 3.54 3.10 -17.31
CA PHE A 201 2.67 1.99 -16.88
C PHE A 201 1.23 2.44 -16.70
N GLY A 202 0.31 1.49 -16.78
CA GLY A 202 -1.09 1.74 -16.50
C GLY A 202 -1.72 0.55 -15.78
N CYS A 203 -2.84 0.81 -15.09
CA CYS A 203 -3.55 -0.19 -14.34
C CYS A 203 -5.06 -0.09 -14.56
N VAL A 204 -5.74 -1.24 -14.43
CA VAL A 204 -7.21 -1.35 -14.36
C VAL A 204 -7.56 -2.05 -13.06
N ALA A 205 -8.43 -1.47 -12.25
CA ALA A 205 -8.78 -2.00 -10.92
C ALA A 205 -10.29 -2.02 -10.68
N ALA A 206 -10.74 -2.99 -9.88
CA ALA A 206 -12.10 -3.06 -9.35
C ALA A 206 -12.09 -3.28 -7.83
N PRO A 207 -13.06 -2.72 -7.09
CA PRO A 207 -13.21 -2.93 -5.67
C PRO A 207 -13.72 -4.35 -5.37
N ILE A 208 -13.34 -4.89 -4.22
CA ILE A 208 -13.81 -6.15 -3.63
C ILE A 208 -14.56 -5.80 -2.35
N GLY A 209 -15.81 -6.21 -2.24
CA GLY A 209 -16.66 -5.92 -1.08
C GLY A 209 -18.03 -5.40 -1.48
N ASP A 210 -18.81 -5.03 -0.47
CA ASP A 210 -20.13 -4.43 -0.66
C ASP A 210 -20.00 -2.96 -1.17
N PRO A 211 -20.99 -2.49 -1.93
CA PRO A 211 -21.08 -1.06 -2.26
C PRO A 211 -21.15 -0.21 -0.98
N GLY A 212 -20.25 0.75 -0.85
CA GLY A 212 -20.12 1.62 0.32
C GLY A 212 -19.09 1.15 1.36
N ASP A 213 -18.72 -0.14 1.38
CA ASP A 213 -17.70 -0.66 2.30
C ASP A 213 -16.76 -1.68 1.60
N PRO A 214 -15.99 -1.27 0.59
CA PRO A 214 -15.03 -2.15 -0.07
C PRO A 214 -13.91 -2.51 0.91
N ILE A 215 -13.61 -3.81 1.00
CA ILE A 215 -12.56 -4.32 1.89
C ILE A 215 -11.17 -4.36 1.23
N ALA A 216 -11.13 -4.42 -0.10
CA ALA A 216 -9.91 -4.49 -0.90
C ALA A 216 -10.18 -4.06 -2.35
N ALA A 217 -9.12 -4.04 -3.17
CA ALA A 217 -9.23 -3.94 -4.62
C ALA A 217 -8.24 -4.88 -5.31
N VAL A 218 -8.63 -5.38 -6.47
CA VAL A 218 -7.78 -6.15 -7.38
C VAL A 218 -7.49 -5.33 -8.62
N SER A 219 -6.26 -5.43 -9.14
CA SER A 219 -5.89 -4.77 -10.40
C SER A 219 -5.02 -5.63 -11.29
N VAL A 220 -5.03 -5.30 -12.58
CA VAL A 220 -4.00 -5.67 -13.54
C VAL A 220 -3.19 -4.44 -13.91
N CYS A 221 -1.86 -4.62 -14.06
CA CYS A 221 -0.93 -3.54 -14.36
C CYS A 221 0.11 -3.99 -15.40
N GLY A 222 0.44 -3.10 -16.32
CA GLY A 222 1.42 -3.36 -17.39
C GLY A 222 1.87 -2.09 -18.10
N PRO A 223 2.79 -2.21 -19.06
CA PRO A 223 3.17 -1.12 -19.95
C PRO A 223 1.96 -0.56 -20.69
N LEU A 224 1.89 0.76 -20.89
CA LEU A 224 0.74 1.44 -21.48
C LEU A 224 0.34 0.91 -22.85
N ASP A 225 1.29 0.47 -23.65
CA ASP A 225 1.09 -0.11 -24.99
C ASP A 225 0.41 -1.50 -24.96
N ARG A 226 0.44 -2.16 -23.79
CA ARG A 226 -0.24 -3.45 -23.55
C ARG A 226 -1.57 -3.30 -22.81
N MET A 227 -1.93 -2.09 -22.38
CA MET A 227 -3.13 -1.86 -21.57
C MET A 227 -4.34 -1.50 -22.43
N ALA A 228 -5.37 -2.34 -22.39
CA ALA A 228 -6.69 -2.03 -22.94
C ALA A 228 -7.55 -1.40 -21.84
N PHE A 229 -7.76 -0.08 -21.94
CA PHE A 229 -8.61 0.66 -20.98
C PHE A 229 -10.09 0.61 -21.41
N ASP A 230 -10.60 -0.60 -21.60
CA ASP A 230 -11.95 -0.90 -22.05
C ASP A 230 -12.46 -2.22 -21.42
N HIS A 231 -13.56 -2.76 -21.93
CA HIS A 231 -14.19 -3.98 -21.44
C HIS A 231 -13.28 -5.21 -21.49
N ARG A 232 -12.27 -5.25 -22.35
CA ARG A 232 -11.35 -6.40 -22.48
C ARG A 232 -10.53 -6.65 -21.22
N LEU A 233 -10.16 -5.60 -20.48
CA LEU A 233 -9.53 -5.75 -19.17
C LEU A 233 -10.49 -5.45 -18.02
N ALA A 234 -11.42 -4.52 -18.17
CA ALA A 234 -12.39 -4.20 -17.13
C ALA A 234 -13.30 -5.40 -16.80
N GLY A 235 -13.72 -6.17 -17.80
CA GLY A 235 -14.53 -7.37 -17.62
C GLY A 235 -13.86 -8.42 -16.72
N PRO A 236 -12.70 -8.97 -17.11
CA PRO A 236 -11.96 -9.91 -16.27
C PRO A 236 -11.65 -9.42 -14.87
N VAL A 237 -11.22 -8.16 -14.71
CA VAL A 237 -10.90 -7.57 -13.39
C VAL A 237 -12.14 -7.51 -12.50
N ARG A 238 -13.29 -7.06 -13.03
CA ARG A 238 -14.57 -7.04 -12.27
C ARG A 238 -15.04 -8.44 -11.90
N THR A 239 -14.96 -9.39 -12.84
CA THR A 239 -15.34 -10.78 -12.58
C THR A 239 -14.47 -11.37 -11.47
N THR A 240 -13.16 -11.16 -11.52
CA THR A 240 -12.24 -11.58 -10.48
C THR A 240 -12.60 -10.96 -9.13
N ALA A 241 -12.86 -9.65 -9.07
CA ALA A 241 -13.26 -8.97 -7.83
C ALA A 241 -14.52 -9.59 -7.22
N LEU A 242 -15.55 -9.84 -8.04
CA LEU A 242 -16.79 -10.50 -7.61
C LEU A 242 -16.57 -11.94 -7.15
N SER A 243 -15.71 -12.70 -7.83
CA SER A 243 -15.40 -14.08 -7.44
C SER A 243 -14.65 -14.13 -6.10
N ILE A 244 -13.70 -13.22 -5.88
CA ILE A 244 -13.01 -13.07 -4.60
C ILE A 244 -13.99 -12.72 -3.50
N TRP A 245 -14.91 -11.77 -3.74
CA TRP A 245 -15.90 -11.37 -2.76
C TRP A 245 -16.82 -12.52 -2.37
N ARG A 246 -17.37 -13.25 -3.33
CA ARG A 246 -18.22 -14.43 -3.07
C ARG A 246 -17.48 -15.48 -2.26
N ASN A 247 -16.25 -15.84 -2.67
CA ASN A 247 -15.44 -16.83 -1.97
C ASN A 247 -15.08 -16.40 -0.53
N TYR A 248 -14.90 -15.11 -0.30
CA TYR A 248 -14.67 -14.54 1.02
C TYR A 248 -15.94 -14.58 1.90
N ASP A 249 -17.10 -14.23 1.35
CA ASP A 249 -18.38 -14.13 2.07
C ASP A 249 -18.96 -15.53 2.35
N ASP A 250 -18.89 -16.45 1.40
CA ASP A 250 -19.36 -17.85 1.53
C ASP A 250 -18.59 -18.64 2.60
N GLY A 251 -17.42 -18.22 3.00
CA GLY A 251 -16.61 -18.83 4.06
C GLY A 251 -17.22 -18.74 5.48
N GLY A 252 -18.42 -18.24 5.64
CA GLY A 252 -19.40 -18.47 6.71
C GLY A 252 -18.94 -18.20 8.15
N ALA A 253 -18.27 -17.09 8.48
CA ALA A 253 -18.09 -16.63 9.86
C ALA A 253 -18.03 -15.09 9.90
N VAL A 254 -18.41 -14.52 11.03
CA VAL A 254 -18.40 -13.08 11.35
C VAL A 254 -17.51 -12.26 10.42
N ARG A 255 -18.07 -11.27 9.72
CA ARG A 255 -17.33 -10.32 8.87
C ARG A 255 -16.24 -9.63 9.70
N VAL A 256 -15.07 -10.24 9.72
CA VAL A 256 -13.87 -9.63 10.33
C VAL A 256 -13.20 -8.82 9.23
N ARG A 257 -13.09 -7.52 9.43
CA ARG A 257 -12.27 -6.68 8.51
C ARG A 257 -10.86 -7.27 8.42
N PRO A 258 -10.24 -7.28 7.22
CA PRO A 258 -8.86 -7.74 7.09
C PRO A 258 -7.97 -7.09 8.14
N ILE A 259 -7.05 -7.86 8.72
CA ILE A 259 -6.15 -7.43 9.82
C ILE A 259 -5.44 -6.12 9.47
N LEU A 260 -5.19 -5.87 8.19
CA LEU A 260 -4.51 -4.68 7.69
C LEU A 260 -5.41 -3.44 7.48
N GLN A 261 -6.73 -3.55 7.73
CA GLN A 261 -7.66 -2.40 7.67
C GLN A 261 -7.93 -1.75 9.04
N GLN A 262 -7.21 -2.10 10.08
CA GLN A 262 -7.34 -1.41 11.36
C GLN A 262 -6.80 0.02 11.23
N PRO A 263 -7.56 1.04 11.67
CA PRO A 263 -7.10 2.43 11.57
C PRO A 263 -5.78 2.59 12.32
N ARG A 264 -4.80 3.25 11.71
CA ARG A 264 -3.58 3.65 12.40
C ARG A 264 -3.95 4.55 13.58
N PRO A 265 -3.32 4.39 14.74
CA PRO A 265 -3.45 5.37 15.80
C PRO A 265 -3.00 6.76 15.30
N LEU A 266 -3.70 7.81 15.69
CA LEU A 266 -3.62 9.21 15.24
C LEU A 266 -2.23 9.91 15.32
N HIS A 267 -1.15 9.18 15.57
CA HIS A 267 0.20 9.71 15.77
C HIS A 267 1.26 9.16 14.80
N SER A 268 0.87 8.59 13.65
CA SER A 268 1.84 8.21 12.64
C SER A 268 2.26 9.43 11.83
N THR A 269 3.46 9.93 12.08
CA THR A 269 4.16 10.92 11.24
C THR A 269 4.14 10.48 9.78
N PRO A 270 3.79 11.34 8.82
CA PRO A 270 3.84 10.98 7.41
C PRO A 270 5.27 10.59 7.05
N VAL A 271 5.45 9.38 6.56
CA VAL A 271 6.74 8.92 6.01
C VAL A 271 7.04 9.82 4.81
N ARG A 272 8.04 10.68 4.94
CA ARG A 272 8.56 11.46 3.81
C ARG A 272 9.03 10.48 2.76
N THR A 273 8.29 10.38 1.68
CA THR A 273 8.65 9.61 0.50
C THR A 273 9.96 10.15 -0.04
N LEU A 274 11.04 9.38 0.10
CA LEU A 274 12.31 9.70 -0.54
C LEU A 274 12.09 9.61 -2.06
N GLN A 275 12.28 10.74 -2.74
CA GLN A 275 12.35 10.79 -4.20
C GLN A 275 13.51 9.91 -4.66
N TYR A 276 13.23 8.93 -5.48
CA TYR A 276 14.24 8.25 -6.27
C TYR A 276 14.65 9.20 -7.40
N ALA A 277 15.88 9.67 -7.37
CA ALA A 277 16.55 10.29 -8.51
C ALA A 277 17.02 9.19 -9.47
#